data_ca65d187469616d444070cbb87388e9f
#
_entry.id   ca65d187469616d444070cbb87388e9f
#
_cell.length_a   1.000
_cell.length_b   1.000
_cell.length_c   1.000
_cell.angle_alpha   90.00
_cell.angle_beta   90.00
_cell.angle_gamma   90.00
#
_symmetry.space_group_name_H-M   'P 1'
#
loop_
_entity.id
_entity.type
_entity.pdbx_description
1 polymer ?
#
loop_
_entity_poly.entity_id
_entity_poly.type
_entity_poly.pdbx_seq_one_letter_code
_entity_poly.pdbx_strand_id
1 'polypeptide(L)'
;IGALREALEAARLERLAFEERFQADVMLGDLTWETSYGLPGEGDPPRVRCDLTLEWPTWSQTAYRQWTLDGESGEPPQITIEVVLRVQRLVGAPDPTAVILVLPDPPTVGDVQLEAAGPTVETIYDRGLDDPDWAIEFSYEGTYELDEEALEDGALLDDHFGALGGWVSGALVRLGDLDLVFRAPDQ
;
A
#
# COMPACT_ATOMS: atom_id res chain seq x y z
N ILE A 1 11.79 -1.96 -9.18
CA ILE A 1 11.31 -0.81 -8.39
C ILE A 1 10.93 0.37 -9.29
N GLY A 2 11.73 0.72 -10.32
CA GLY A 2 11.40 1.81 -11.24
C GLY A 2 10.06 1.61 -11.95
N ALA A 3 9.86 0.46 -12.59
CA ALA A 3 8.63 0.11 -13.29
C ALA A 3 7.41 0.07 -12.34
N LEU A 4 7.59 -0.48 -11.14
CA LEU A 4 6.56 -0.50 -10.10
C LEU A 4 6.10 0.90 -9.71
N ARG A 5 7.05 1.79 -9.48
CA ARG A 5 6.77 3.17 -9.15
C ARG A 5 6.04 3.89 -10.29
N GLU A 6 6.50 3.73 -11.52
CA GLU A 6 5.88 4.36 -12.70
C GLU A 6 4.43 3.90 -12.89
N ALA A 7 4.16 2.60 -12.73
CA ALA A 7 2.81 2.05 -12.83
C ALA A 7 1.87 2.60 -11.75
N LEU A 8 2.32 2.66 -10.49
CA LEU A 8 1.56 3.23 -9.38
C LEU A 8 1.32 4.72 -9.56
N GLU A 9 2.31 5.48 -10.03
CA GLU A 9 2.17 6.91 -10.30
C GLU A 9 1.16 7.18 -11.40
N ALA A 10 1.16 6.39 -12.47
CA ALA A 10 0.18 6.52 -13.55
C ALA A 10 -1.25 6.26 -13.06
N ALA A 11 -1.47 5.16 -12.34
CA ALA A 11 -2.79 4.83 -11.78
C ALA A 11 -3.27 5.88 -10.75
N ARG A 12 -2.38 6.41 -9.95
CA ARG A 12 -2.66 7.47 -8.98
C ARG A 12 -3.14 8.75 -9.65
N LEU A 13 -2.48 9.20 -10.70
CA LEU A 13 -2.88 10.41 -11.44
C LEU A 13 -4.28 10.29 -12.02
N GLU A 14 -4.67 9.11 -12.46
CA GLU A 14 -6.02 8.85 -12.98
C GLU A 14 -7.10 8.88 -11.88
N ARG A 15 -6.74 8.60 -10.63
CA ARG A 15 -7.67 8.42 -9.51
C ARG A 15 -7.63 9.53 -8.46
N LEU A 16 -6.96 10.65 -8.72
CA LEU A 16 -6.84 11.80 -7.82
C LEU A 16 -6.10 11.54 -6.50
N ALA A 17 -5.54 10.37 -6.27
CA ALA A 17 -4.62 10.12 -5.17
C ALA A 17 -3.22 10.63 -5.52
N PHE A 18 -2.45 11.06 -4.54
CA PHE A 18 -1.06 11.48 -4.77
C PHE A 18 -0.14 10.98 -3.66
N GLU A 19 1.13 10.85 -4.01
CA GLU A 19 2.18 10.44 -3.10
C GLU A 19 2.46 11.56 -2.09
N GLU A 20 2.35 11.24 -0.81
CA GLU A 20 2.67 12.17 0.27
C GLU A 20 4.09 11.97 0.79
N ARG A 21 4.53 10.73 0.80
CA ARG A 21 5.84 10.37 1.33
C ARG A 21 6.44 9.23 0.52
N PHE A 22 7.71 9.35 0.22
CA PHE A 22 8.54 8.29 -0.35
C PHE A 22 9.77 8.07 0.53
N GLN A 23 10.05 6.82 0.84
CA GLN A 23 11.27 6.42 1.52
C GLN A 23 11.77 5.12 0.91
N ALA A 24 13.07 5.07 0.62
CA ALA A 24 13.76 3.82 0.27
C ALA A 24 14.90 3.62 1.26
N ASP A 25 14.98 2.44 1.83
CA ASP A 25 16.01 2.07 2.79
C ASP A 25 16.70 0.76 2.38
N VAL A 26 17.93 0.59 2.82
CA VAL A 26 18.72 -0.63 2.65
C VAL A 26 19.24 -1.03 4.01
N MET A 27 18.54 -1.93 4.66
CA MET A 27 18.94 -2.47 5.95
C MET A 27 19.48 -3.88 5.79
N LEU A 28 20.75 -4.11 6.22
CA LEU A 28 21.41 -5.43 6.16
C LEU A 28 21.46 -6.08 4.77
N GLY A 29 21.37 -5.25 3.70
CA GLY A 29 21.34 -5.71 2.32
C GLY A 29 19.96 -5.94 1.72
N ASP A 30 18.90 -5.97 2.53
CA ASP A 30 17.53 -5.96 2.04
C ASP A 30 17.15 -4.57 1.54
N LEU A 31 16.37 -4.52 0.47
CA LEU A 31 15.91 -3.26 -0.11
C LEU A 31 14.42 -3.10 0.21
N THR A 32 14.08 -2.05 0.92
CA THR A 32 12.70 -1.69 1.23
C THR A 32 12.36 -0.37 0.53
N TRP A 33 11.22 -0.35 -0.12
CA TRP A 33 10.62 0.85 -0.69
C TRP A 33 9.28 1.09 -0.03
N GLU A 34 9.12 2.25 0.58
CA GLU A 34 7.91 2.67 1.28
C GLU A 34 7.37 3.94 0.65
N THR A 35 6.06 4.02 0.48
CA THR A 35 5.39 5.23 0.03
C THR A 35 4.01 5.36 0.66
N SER A 36 3.58 6.59 0.87
CA SER A 36 2.26 6.90 1.42
C SER A 36 1.46 7.70 0.39
N TYR A 37 0.19 7.36 0.28
CA TYR A 37 -0.77 8.01 -0.59
C TYR A 37 -1.95 8.52 0.21
N GLY A 38 -2.44 9.70 -0.12
CA GLY A 38 -3.63 10.29 0.47
C GLY A 38 -4.51 10.99 -0.57
N LEU A 39 -5.68 11.43 -0.17
CA LEU A 39 -6.53 12.26 -1.00
C LEU A 39 -6.12 13.73 -0.88
N PRO A 40 -6.19 14.52 -1.99
CA PRO A 40 -5.82 15.92 -1.96
C PRO A 40 -6.73 16.74 -1.03
N GLY A 41 -6.13 17.69 -0.30
CA GLY A 41 -6.88 18.65 0.51
C GLY A 41 -7.35 18.16 1.88
N GLU A 42 -6.92 16.99 2.33
CA GLU A 42 -7.35 16.41 3.61
C GLU A 42 -6.57 16.90 4.84
N GLY A 43 -5.49 17.67 4.65
CA GLY A 43 -4.60 18.14 5.71
C GLY A 43 -3.46 17.18 6.01
N ASP A 44 -2.68 17.45 7.06
CA ASP A 44 -1.54 16.64 7.50
C ASP A 44 -1.71 16.31 9.00
N PRO A 45 -1.77 15.02 9.39
CA PRO A 45 -1.90 13.86 8.49
C PRO A 45 -3.26 13.80 7.80
N PRO A 46 -3.36 13.17 6.60
CA PRO A 46 -4.63 13.04 5.89
C PRO A 46 -5.63 12.16 6.66
N ARG A 47 -6.93 12.37 6.42
CA ARG A 47 -7.99 11.57 7.05
C ARG A 47 -7.95 10.12 6.59
N VAL A 48 -7.64 9.91 5.33
CA VAL A 48 -7.53 8.59 4.72
C VAL A 48 -6.16 8.47 4.06
N ARG A 49 -5.45 7.41 4.41
CA ARG A 49 -4.09 7.15 3.94
C ARG A 49 -3.92 5.68 3.54
N CYS A 50 -3.10 5.46 2.54
CA CYS A 50 -2.58 4.16 2.18
C CYS A 50 -1.06 4.20 2.31
N ASP A 51 -0.49 3.31 3.09
CA ASP A 51 0.94 3.05 3.13
C ASP A 51 1.21 1.77 2.32
N LEU A 52 2.14 1.85 1.38
CA LEU A 52 2.56 0.74 0.54
C LEU A 52 4.03 0.47 0.82
N THR A 53 4.33 -0.77 1.16
CA THR A 53 5.69 -1.26 1.39
C THR A 53 6.00 -2.39 0.42
N LEU A 54 7.15 -2.28 -0.25
CA LEU A 54 7.72 -3.33 -1.08
C LEU A 54 9.08 -3.72 -0.50
N GLU A 55 9.22 -4.99 -0.13
CA GLU A 55 10.47 -5.52 0.38
C GLU A 55 11.10 -6.49 -0.62
N TRP A 56 12.37 -6.24 -0.95
CA TRP A 56 13.16 -7.12 -1.79
C TRP A 56 14.35 -7.65 -0.99
N PRO A 57 14.22 -8.83 -0.38
CA PRO A 57 15.24 -9.38 0.50
C PRO A 57 16.50 -9.79 -0.28
N THR A 58 17.63 -9.80 0.40
CA THR A 58 18.97 -10.07 -0.19
C THR A 58 19.03 -11.41 -0.91
N TRP A 59 18.38 -12.45 -0.40
CA TRP A 59 18.36 -13.74 -1.07
C TRP A 59 17.64 -13.67 -2.42
N SER A 60 16.53 -12.96 -2.50
CA SER A 60 15.76 -12.76 -3.72
C SER A 60 16.54 -11.90 -4.74
N GLN A 61 17.26 -10.87 -4.28
CA GLN A 61 18.20 -10.10 -5.12
C GLN A 61 19.31 -10.99 -5.69
N THR A 62 19.76 -11.98 -4.92
CA THR A 62 20.76 -12.94 -5.35
C THR A 62 20.21 -13.91 -6.40
N ALA A 63 18.99 -14.43 -6.17
CA ALA A 63 18.29 -15.26 -7.15
C ALA A 63 18.09 -14.52 -8.48
N TYR A 64 17.67 -13.25 -8.43
CA TYR A 64 17.53 -12.41 -9.62
C TYR A 64 18.87 -12.24 -10.38
N ARG A 65 19.99 -12.01 -9.66
CA ARG A 65 21.31 -11.91 -10.29
C ARG A 65 21.76 -13.22 -10.93
N GLN A 66 21.48 -14.36 -10.29
CA GLN A 66 21.79 -15.67 -10.85
C GLN A 66 21.00 -15.92 -12.12
N TRP A 67 19.70 -15.60 -12.09
CA TRP A 67 18.86 -15.70 -13.28
C TRP A 67 19.39 -14.83 -14.43
N THR A 68 19.79 -13.57 -14.17
CA THR A 68 20.31 -12.66 -15.20
C THR A 68 21.67 -13.10 -15.79
N LEU A 69 22.46 -13.88 -15.04
CA LEU A 69 23.78 -14.36 -15.49
C LEU A 69 23.71 -15.72 -16.19
N ASP A 70 22.94 -16.64 -15.64
CA ASP A 70 22.93 -18.04 -16.02
C ASP A 70 21.62 -18.47 -16.70
N GLY A 71 20.59 -17.62 -16.70
CA GLY A 71 19.25 -17.93 -17.22
C GLY A 71 18.46 -18.93 -16.38
N GLU A 72 18.98 -19.35 -15.24
CA GLU A 72 18.32 -20.27 -14.32
C GLU A 72 18.51 -19.78 -12.88
N SER A 73 17.43 -19.74 -12.11
CA SER A 73 17.49 -19.56 -10.66
C SER A 73 16.91 -20.79 -9.95
N GLY A 74 17.53 -21.20 -8.83
CA GLY A 74 17.03 -22.33 -8.05
C GLY A 74 15.67 -22.05 -7.39
N GLU A 75 15.44 -20.81 -6.98
CA GLU A 75 14.18 -20.27 -6.49
C GLU A 75 13.86 -18.99 -7.24
N PRO A 76 12.58 -18.75 -7.64
CA PRO A 76 12.20 -17.53 -8.30
C PRO A 76 12.45 -16.33 -7.36
N PRO A 77 12.94 -15.19 -7.88
CA PRO A 77 13.03 -13.97 -7.10
C PRO A 77 11.63 -13.54 -6.63
N GLN A 78 11.54 -13.01 -5.41
CA GLN A 78 10.28 -12.63 -4.79
C GLN A 78 10.35 -11.22 -4.21
N ILE A 79 9.19 -10.54 -4.19
CA ILE A 79 8.98 -9.26 -3.55
C ILE A 79 7.82 -9.42 -2.58
N THR A 80 8.01 -9.06 -1.31
CA THR A 80 6.90 -8.94 -0.36
C THR A 80 6.20 -7.61 -0.56
N ILE A 81 4.89 -7.64 -0.58
CA ILE A 81 4.02 -6.48 -0.78
C ILE A 81 3.14 -6.35 0.45
N GLU A 82 3.17 -5.20 1.08
CA GLU A 82 2.24 -4.83 2.15
C GLU A 82 1.50 -3.56 1.77
N VAL A 83 0.19 -3.56 1.94
CA VAL A 83 -0.70 -2.41 1.74
C VAL A 83 -1.47 -2.18 3.01
N VAL A 84 -1.31 -1.02 3.63
CA VAL A 84 -2.02 -0.62 4.84
C VAL A 84 -2.93 0.56 4.52
N LEU A 85 -4.24 0.35 4.64
CA LEU A 85 -5.24 1.41 4.56
C LEU A 85 -5.59 1.90 5.95
N ARG A 86 -5.53 3.20 6.18
CA ARG A 86 -5.80 3.82 7.48
C ARG A 86 -6.79 4.96 7.34
N VAL A 87 -7.86 4.90 8.15
CA VAL A 87 -8.77 6.03 8.38
C VAL A 87 -8.50 6.54 9.79
N GLN A 88 -8.18 7.81 9.94
CA GLN A 88 -7.68 8.39 11.19
C GLN A 88 -8.32 9.75 11.49
N ARG A 89 -8.02 10.32 12.66
CA ARG A 89 -8.59 11.59 13.16
C ARG A 89 -10.11 11.50 13.37
N LEU A 90 -10.60 10.31 13.72
CA LEU A 90 -12.01 10.10 14.00
C LEU A 90 -12.35 10.59 15.41
N VAL A 91 -13.49 11.27 15.56
CA VAL A 91 -13.97 11.79 16.86
C VAL A 91 -14.48 10.67 17.77
N GLY A 92 -14.86 9.51 17.23
CA GLY A 92 -15.34 8.37 17.98
C GLY A 92 -14.95 7.04 17.33
N ALA A 93 -15.15 5.96 18.08
CA ALA A 93 -14.86 4.61 17.59
C ALA A 93 -15.66 4.31 16.31
N PRO A 94 -15.00 3.97 15.20
CA PRO A 94 -15.67 3.59 13.96
C PRO A 94 -16.34 2.21 14.10
N ASP A 95 -17.41 1.97 13.34
CA ASP A 95 -17.94 0.62 13.14
C ASP A 95 -17.10 -0.10 12.07
N PRO A 96 -16.30 -1.12 12.41
CA PRO A 96 -15.48 -1.82 11.43
C PRO A 96 -16.28 -2.44 10.30
N THR A 97 -17.51 -2.89 10.59
CA THR A 97 -18.38 -3.52 9.58
C THR A 97 -18.80 -2.53 8.51
N ALA A 98 -19.12 -1.30 8.91
CA ALA A 98 -19.51 -0.25 7.97
C ALA A 98 -18.34 0.14 7.04
N VAL A 99 -17.11 0.14 7.57
CA VAL A 99 -15.92 0.46 6.79
C VAL A 99 -15.55 -0.68 5.84
N ILE A 100 -15.62 -1.95 6.30
CA ILE A 100 -15.35 -3.14 5.44
C ILE A 100 -16.28 -3.18 4.23
N LEU A 101 -17.54 -2.82 4.40
CA LEU A 101 -18.55 -2.90 3.33
C LEU A 101 -18.25 -1.98 2.12
N VAL A 102 -17.45 -0.94 2.30
CA VAL A 102 -17.07 -0.03 1.20
C VAL A 102 -15.74 -0.40 0.55
N LEU A 103 -14.93 -1.22 1.23
CA LEU A 103 -13.67 -1.69 0.65
C LEU A 103 -13.93 -2.62 -0.54
N PRO A 104 -13.13 -2.53 -1.60
CA PRO A 104 -13.18 -3.53 -2.66
C PRO A 104 -12.67 -4.89 -2.14
N ASP A 105 -12.89 -5.94 -2.92
CA ASP A 105 -12.26 -7.24 -2.65
C ASP A 105 -10.73 -7.06 -2.51
N PRO A 106 -10.05 -7.96 -1.76
CA PRO A 106 -8.61 -7.87 -1.58
C PRO A 106 -7.86 -7.73 -2.91
N PRO A 107 -6.81 -6.88 -2.97
CA PRO A 107 -6.12 -6.61 -4.22
C PRO A 107 -5.37 -7.84 -4.74
N THR A 108 -5.17 -7.88 -6.05
CA THR A 108 -4.31 -8.87 -6.70
C THR A 108 -3.13 -8.16 -7.37
N VAL A 109 -2.00 -8.83 -7.39
CA VAL A 109 -0.81 -8.44 -8.15
C VAL A 109 -0.46 -9.64 -9.02
N GLY A 110 -0.71 -9.54 -10.33
CA GLY A 110 -0.72 -10.70 -11.18
C GLY A 110 -1.76 -11.73 -10.69
N ASP A 111 -1.32 -12.95 -10.54
CA ASP A 111 -2.17 -14.07 -10.04
C ASP A 111 -2.21 -14.17 -8.51
N VAL A 112 -1.46 -13.32 -7.79
CA VAL A 112 -1.37 -13.36 -6.33
C VAL A 112 -2.41 -12.43 -5.72
N GLN A 113 -3.38 -12.99 -4.99
CA GLN A 113 -4.30 -12.22 -4.15
C GLN A 113 -3.61 -11.95 -2.80
N LEU A 114 -3.57 -10.68 -2.39
CA LEU A 114 -3.04 -10.33 -1.07
C LEU A 114 -3.99 -10.80 0.04
N GLU A 115 -3.42 -11.36 1.10
CA GLU A 115 -4.17 -11.82 2.27
C GLU A 115 -4.57 -10.62 3.13
N ALA A 116 -5.85 -10.52 3.47
CA ALA A 116 -6.36 -9.47 4.33
C ALA A 116 -6.19 -9.87 5.80
N ALA A 117 -5.56 -9.02 6.60
CA ALA A 117 -5.69 -9.07 8.04
C ALA A 117 -6.94 -8.31 8.50
N GLY A 118 -7.56 -8.78 9.56
CA GLY A 118 -8.77 -8.14 10.11
C GLY A 118 -8.52 -6.69 10.56
N PRO A 119 -9.58 -5.89 10.66
CA PRO A 119 -9.45 -4.49 11.04
C PRO A 119 -8.91 -4.32 12.46
N THR A 120 -8.01 -3.38 12.62
CA THR A 120 -7.51 -2.94 13.92
C THR A 120 -8.08 -1.55 14.22
N VAL A 121 -8.78 -1.41 15.35
CA VAL A 121 -9.26 -0.12 15.82
C VAL A 121 -8.35 0.38 16.93
N GLU A 122 -7.82 1.57 16.75
CA GLU A 122 -6.87 2.20 17.67
C GLU A 122 -7.48 3.44 18.34
N THR A 123 -7.11 3.65 19.58
CA THR A 123 -7.39 4.88 20.32
C THR A 123 -6.08 5.65 20.49
N ILE A 124 -6.02 6.86 19.97
CA ILE A 124 -4.83 7.69 19.97
C ILE A 124 -5.00 8.82 20.99
N TYR A 125 -4.16 8.80 22.03
CA TYR A 125 -4.13 9.84 23.05
C TYR A 125 -3.05 10.87 22.73
N ASP A 126 -3.46 12.07 22.33
CA ASP A 126 -2.55 13.20 22.19
C ASP A 126 -2.62 14.08 23.45
N ARG A 127 -1.46 14.60 23.91
CA ARG A 127 -1.34 15.43 25.13
C ARG A 127 -2.08 16.77 25.04
N GLY A 128 -2.47 17.18 23.85
CA GLY A 128 -3.19 18.44 23.59
C GLY A 128 -4.71 18.30 23.48
N LEU A 129 -5.25 17.07 23.50
CA LEU A 129 -6.67 16.80 23.29
C LEU A 129 -7.34 16.37 24.59
N ASP A 130 -8.54 16.90 24.85
CA ASP A 130 -9.39 16.49 25.98
C ASP A 130 -9.96 15.07 25.73
N ASP A 131 -10.29 14.75 24.47
CA ASP A 131 -10.80 13.46 24.04
C ASP A 131 -9.82 12.80 23.06
N PRO A 132 -9.68 11.45 23.10
CA PRO A 132 -8.80 10.74 22.19
C PRO A 132 -9.31 10.79 20.74
N ASP A 133 -8.39 10.69 19.81
CA ASP A 133 -8.68 10.37 18.42
C ASP A 133 -8.80 8.86 18.22
N TRP A 134 -9.54 8.47 17.21
CA TRP A 134 -9.69 7.07 16.80
C TRP A 134 -9.15 6.88 15.40
N ALA A 135 -8.64 5.69 15.16
CA ALA A 135 -8.25 5.24 13.83
C ALA A 135 -8.71 3.80 13.62
N ILE A 136 -8.91 3.45 12.36
CA ILE A 136 -9.12 2.06 11.93
C ILE A 136 -8.15 1.75 10.79
N GLU A 137 -7.57 0.56 10.84
CA GLU A 137 -6.55 0.11 9.92
C GLU A 137 -6.91 -1.25 9.33
N PHE A 138 -6.59 -1.44 8.06
CA PHE A 138 -6.74 -2.69 7.30
C PHE A 138 -5.44 -2.96 6.58
N SER A 139 -4.86 -4.14 6.76
CA SER A 139 -3.64 -4.53 6.08
C SER A 139 -3.88 -5.70 5.12
N TYR A 140 -3.11 -5.70 4.04
CA TYR A 140 -3.09 -6.72 3.01
C TYR A 140 -1.64 -7.06 2.73
N GLU A 141 -1.28 -8.33 2.75
CA GLU A 141 0.09 -8.78 2.57
C GLU A 141 0.15 -9.94 1.59
N GLY A 142 1.22 -10.01 0.82
CA GLY A 142 1.46 -11.12 -0.08
C GLY A 142 2.87 -11.12 -0.65
N THR A 143 3.24 -12.23 -1.26
CA THR A 143 4.54 -12.40 -1.91
C THR A 143 4.32 -12.57 -3.39
N TYR A 144 4.88 -11.65 -4.18
CA TYR A 144 4.86 -11.68 -5.63
C TYR A 144 6.13 -12.35 -6.14
N GLU A 145 5.98 -13.43 -6.89
CA GLU A 145 7.10 -14.10 -7.54
C GLU A 145 7.39 -13.45 -8.89
N LEU A 146 8.65 -13.15 -9.12
CA LEU A 146 9.14 -12.69 -10.41
C LEU A 146 9.47 -13.95 -11.24
N ASP A 147 8.48 -14.47 -11.93
CA ASP A 147 8.69 -15.58 -12.85
C ASP A 147 9.44 -15.15 -14.13
N GLU A 148 9.75 -16.10 -14.99
CA GLU A 148 10.52 -15.84 -16.21
C GLU A 148 9.83 -14.83 -17.13
N GLU A 149 8.49 -14.91 -17.24
CA GLU A 149 7.70 -14.01 -18.07
C GLU A 149 7.73 -12.57 -17.53
N ALA A 150 7.57 -12.40 -16.21
CA ALA A 150 7.64 -11.09 -15.55
C ALA A 150 9.06 -10.49 -15.61
N LEU A 151 10.09 -11.32 -15.66
CA LEU A 151 11.49 -10.88 -15.78
C LEU A 151 11.87 -10.47 -17.21
N GLU A 152 11.26 -11.08 -18.23
CA GLU A 152 11.51 -10.77 -19.64
C GLU A 152 10.67 -9.61 -20.16
N ASP A 153 9.43 -9.44 -19.65
CA ASP A 153 8.49 -8.43 -20.12
C ASP A 153 8.15 -7.40 -19.04
N GLY A 154 8.79 -6.23 -19.12
CA GLY A 154 8.50 -5.11 -18.23
C GLY A 154 7.04 -4.60 -18.32
N ALA A 155 6.35 -4.81 -19.45
CA ALA A 155 4.95 -4.41 -19.60
C ALA A 155 4.02 -5.25 -18.71
N LEU A 156 4.35 -6.52 -18.48
CA LEU A 156 3.60 -7.37 -17.55
C LEU A 156 3.67 -6.84 -16.10
N LEU A 157 4.85 -6.41 -15.67
CA LEU A 157 5.01 -5.76 -14.36
C LEU A 157 4.22 -4.47 -14.28
N ASP A 158 4.22 -3.66 -15.33
CA ASP A 158 3.45 -2.42 -15.37
C ASP A 158 1.94 -2.69 -15.25
N ASP A 159 1.42 -3.73 -15.90
CA ASP A 159 0.02 -4.12 -15.81
C ASP A 159 -0.34 -4.61 -14.40
N HIS A 160 0.46 -5.50 -13.80
CA HIS A 160 0.22 -6.05 -12.47
C HIS A 160 0.22 -4.97 -11.39
N PHE A 161 1.22 -4.10 -11.37
CA PHE A 161 1.32 -3.03 -10.39
C PHE A 161 0.43 -1.83 -10.71
N GLY A 162 0.09 -1.62 -11.98
CA GLY A 162 -0.95 -0.68 -12.38
C GLY A 162 -2.32 -1.06 -11.83
N ALA A 163 -2.66 -2.35 -11.83
CA ALA A 163 -3.88 -2.86 -11.21
C ALA A 163 -3.91 -2.60 -9.70
N LEU A 164 -2.79 -2.85 -8.99
CA LEU A 164 -2.66 -2.52 -7.56
C LEU A 164 -2.83 -1.02 -7.30
N GLY A 165 -2.17 -0.16 -8.10
CA GLY A 165 -2.31 1.30 -7.99
C GLY A 165 -3.75 1.76 -8.23
N GLY A 166 -4.45 1.17 -9.20
CA GLY A 166 -5.88 1.40 -9.43
C GLY A 166 -6.75 0.99 -8.25
N TRP A 167 -6.46 -0.16 -7.63
CA TRP A 167 -7.16 -0.63 -6.44
C TRP A 167 -6.94 0.33 -5.25
N VAL A 168 -5.69 0.72 -4.95
CA VAL A 168 -5.34 1.67 -3.89
C VAL A 168 -6.10 2.98 -4.08
N SER A 169 -6.06 3.56 -5.28
CA SER A 169 -6.75 4.81 -5.58
C SER A 169 -8.27 4.69 -5.39
N GLY A 170 -8.84 3.56 -5.83
CA GLY A 170 -10.27 3.27 -5.63
C GLY A 170 -10.66 3.10 -4.17
N ALA A 171 -9.82 2.43 -3.37
CA ALA A 171 -10.03 2.25 -1.94
C ALA A 171 -9.98 3.60 -1.19
N LEU A 172 -8.98 4.44 -1.48
CA LEU A 172 -8.86 5.77 -0.87
C LEU A 172 -10.11 6.64 -1.13
N VAL A 173 -10.60 6.66 -2.38
CA VAL A 173 -11.81 7.41 -2.73
C VAL A 173 -13.02 6.90 -1.96
N ARG A 174 -13.25 5.59 -1.92
CA ARG A 174 -14.39 4.98 -1.20
C ARG A 174 -14.34 5.24 0.30
N LEU A 175 -13.16 5.16 0.89
CA LEU A 175 -12.95 5.47 2.31
C LEU A 175 -13.15 6.96 2.59
N GLY A 176 -12.71 7.84 1.68
CA GLY A 176 -12.91 9.29 1.78
C GLY A 176 -14.37 9.74 1.67
N ASP A 177 -15.19 8.96 0.95
CA ASP A 177 -16.62 9.23 0.77
C ASP A 177 -17.49 8.71 1.95
N LEU A 178 -16.89 8.01 2.94
CA LEU A 178 -17.62 7.58 4.11
C LEU A 178 -18.08 8.77 4.95
N ASP A 179 -19.35 8.73 5.39
CA ASP A 179 -19.94 9.72 6.30
C ASP A 179 -19.46 9.47 7.75
N LEU A 180 -18.16 9.76 7.98
CA LEU A 180 -17.52 9.67 9.28
C LEU A 180 -17.23 11.06 9.84
N VAL A 181 -17.28 11.18 11.17
CA VAL A 181 -16.98 12.45 11.84
C VAL A 181 -15.50 12.55 12.14
N PHE A 182 -14.84 13.47 11.46
CA PHE A 182 -13.41 13.71 11.60
C PHE A 182 -13.11 14.95 12.43
N ARG A 183 -12.02 14.91 13.18
CA ARG A 183 -11.45 16.09 13.81
C ARG A 183 -10.82 17.00 12.75
N ALA A 184 -10.96 18.30 12.92
CA ALA A 184 -10.27 19.26 12.05
C ALA A 184 -8.75 19.08 12.14
N PRO A 185 -8.00 19.31 11.05
CA PRO A 185 -6.54 19.32 11.11
C PRO A 185 -6.07 20.43 12.05
N ASP A 186 -4.96 20.18 12.76
CA ASP A 186 -4.30 21.20 13.53
C ASP A 186 -3.81 22.31 12.60
N GLN A 187 -4.05 23.58 13.00
CA GLN A 187 -3.65 24.77 12.22
C GLN A 187 -2.22 25.17 12.53
#